data_adabc7d9700135c668025594379a583a
#
_entry.id   adabc7d9700135c668025594379a583a
#
_cell.length_a   1.000
_cell.length_b   1.000
_cell.length_c   1.000
_cell.angle_alpha   90.00
_cell.angle_beta   90.00
_cell.angle_gamma   90.00
#
_symmetry.space_group_name_H-M   'P 1'
#
loop_
_entity.id
_entity.type
_entity.pdbx_description
1 polymer ?
#
loop_
_entity_poly.entity_id
_entity_poly.type
_entity_poly.pdbx_seq_one_letter_code
_entity_poly.pdbx_strand_id
1 'polypeptide(L)'
;MKKIFVAIFAILFLIMQNTNGQTTASFNHITVYVVDMNKSAEFYEKALGLERIPEPFHDNKHIWLKIGEHSQLHIVQGAKEIVPHDINIHLAFTVPSVEEFSKHLDAMNVKYGNWNQTSKQPQVRPDGIKQIYFQDPDGYWIEVNDDKF
;
A
#
# COMPACT_ATOMS: atom_id res chain seq x y z
N MET A 1 44.76 -2.20 41.82
CA MET A 1 44.39 -1.06 40.92
C MET A 1 44.46 -1.39 39.44
N LYS A 2 45.48 -2.10 38.92
CA LYS A 2 45.60 -2.42 37.47
C LYS A 2 44.44 -3.27 36.88
N LYS A 3 43.86 -4.19 37.66
CA LYS A 3 42.77 -5.07 37.20
C LYS A 3 41.40 -4.34 37.01
N ILE A 4 41.16 -3.29 37.80
CA ILE A 4 39.94 -2.49 37.73
C ILE A 4 39.94 -1.60 36.46
N PHE A 5 41.08 -1.05 36.07
CA PHE A 5 41.23 -0.24 34.86
C PHE A 5 40.98 -1.04 33.57
N VAL A 6 41.39 -2.32 33.52
CA VAL A 6 41.17 -3.18 32.35
C VAL A 6 39.69 -3.52 32.18
N ALA A 7 38.96 -3.77 33.30
CA ALA A 7 37.52 -4.06 33.26
C ALA A 7 36.68 -2.85 32.79
N ILE A 8 37.02 -1.63 33.23
CA ILE A 8 36.32 -0.40 32.80
C ILE A 8 36.56 -0.13 31.32
N PHE A 9 37.79 -0.37 30.82
CA PHE A 9 38.10 -0.18 29.40
C PHE A 9 37.37 -1.20 28.50
N ALA A 10 37.20 -2.45 28.95
CA ALA A 10 36.44 -3.47 28.21
C ALA A 10 34.95 -3.18 28.17
N ILE A 11 34.37 -2.64 29.26
CA ILE A 11 32.98 -2.24 29.32
C ILE A 11 32.70 -1.03 28.40
N LEU A 12 33.61 -0.04 28.37
CA LEU A 12 33.50 1.10 27.45
C LEU A 12 33.62 0.69 25.98
N PHE A 13 34.43 -0.33 25.66
CA PHE A 13 34.55 -0.84 24.28
C PHE A 13 33.32 -1.61 23.84
N LEU A 14 32.61 -2.30 24.74
CA LEU A 14 31.34 -2.99 24.46
C LEU A 14 30.16 -2.04 24.24
N ILE A 15 30.20 -0.84 24.85
CA ILE A 15 29.12 0.17 24.64
C ILE A 15 29.30 0.89 23.30
N MET A 16 30.49 0.93 22.73
CA MET A 16 30.73 1.61 21.43
C MET A 16 30.34 0.78 20.20
N GLN A 17 29.85 -0.46 20.34
CA GLN A 17 29.58 -1.33 19.20
C GLN A 17 28.09 -1.30 18.71
N ASN A 18 27.22 -0.48 19.27
CA ASN A 18 25.79 -0.47 18.91
C ASN A 18 25.30 0.88 18.39
N THR A 19 26.08 1.59 17.60
CA THR A 19 25.59 2.72 16.78
C THR A 19 25.59 2.35 15.30
N ASN A 20 25.07 1.19 14.95
CA ASN A 20 24.60 0.98 13.59
C ASN A 20 23.30 1.77 13.49
N GLY A 21 23.41 3.04 13.13
CA GLY A 21 22.26 3.81 12.69
C GLY A 21 21.53 3.01 11.61
N GLN A 22 20.22 2.93 11.70
CA GLN A 22 19.41 2.22 10.71
C GLN A 22 19.74 2.79 9.33
N THR A 23 20.45 2.00 8.51
CA THR A 23 20.80 2.37 7.13
C THR A 23 19.76 1.84 6.12
N THR A 24 18.83 0.98 6.58
CA THR A 24 17.80 0.39 5.74
C THR A 24 16.57 1.29 5.72
N ALA A 25 16.13 1.68 4.52
CA ALA A 25 14.88 2.40 4.34
C ALA A 25 13.68 1.49 4.62
N SER A 26 12.65 2.05 5.24
CA SER A 26 11.36 1.39 5.41
C SER A 26 10.32 2.05 4.50
N PHE A 27 9.38 1.27 3.96
CA PHE A 27 8.27 1.80 3.19
C PHE A 27 7.40 2.67 4.10
N ASN A 28 7.08 3.90 3.65
CA ASN A 28 6.29 4.86 4.42
C ASN A 28 4.92 5.11 3.77
N HIS A 29 4.89 5.55 2.52
CA HIS A 29 3.63 5.84 1.83
C HIS A 29 3.78 5.71 0.33
N ILE A 30 2.62 5.63 -0.33
CA ILE A 30 2.47 5.82 -1.77
C ILE A 30 1.48 6.95 -2.03
N THR A 31 1.64 7.65 -3.14
CA THR A 31 0.77 8.76 -3.52
C THR A 31 0.07 8.46 -4.84
N VAL A 32 -1.24 8.74 -4.90
CA VAL A 32 -2.03 8.83 -6.13
C VAL A 32 -2.42 10.28 -6.38
N TYR A 33 -2.23 10.75 -7.61
CA TYR A 33 -2.56 12.12 -8.02
C TYR A 33 -3.84 12.11 -8.83
N VAL A 34 -4.91 12.70 -8.28
CA VAL A 34 -6.29 12.46 -8.71
C VAL A 34 -7.01 13.72 -9.15
N VAL A 35 -8.06 13.55 -9.95
CA VAL A 35 -8.95 14.65 -10.38
C VAL A 35 -9.87 15.06 -9.23
N ASP A 36 -10.45 14.10 -8.52
CA ASP A 36 -11.34 14.33 -7.36
C ASP A 36 -10.97 13.44 -6.19
N MET A 37 -10.33 14.06 -5.18
CA MET A 37 -9.85 13.35 -4.00
C MET A 37 -10.96 12.69 -3.18
N ASN A 38 -12.18 13.28 -3.15
CA ASN A 38 -13.28 12.71 -2.39
C ASN A 38 -13.80 11.45 -3.04
N LYS A 39 -13.96 11.47 -4.37
CA LYS A 39 -14.39 10.32 -5.17
C LYS A 39 -13.37 9.17 -5.03
N SER A 40 -12.09 9.47 -5.13
CA SER A 40 -11.03 8.46 -5.01
C SER A 40 -10.96 7.92 -3.57
N ALA A 41 -11.03 8.78 -2.55
CA ALA A 41 -11.04 8.33 -1.16
C ALA A 41 -12.24 7.43 -0.86
N GLU A 42 -13.46 7.83 -1.25
CA GLU A 42 -14.67 7.03 -1.09
C GLU A 42 -14.54 5.66 -1.77
N PHE A 43 -13.91 5.62 -2.94
CA PHE A 43 -13.63 4.36 -3.64
C PHE A 43 -12.72 3.45 -2.81
N TYR A 44 -11.57 3.95 -2.35
CA TYR A 44 -10.61 3.16 -1.56
C TYR A 44 -11.21 2.71 -0.22
N GLU A 45 -12.01 3.57 0.43
CA GLU A 45 -12.74 3.24 1.66
C GLU A 45 -13.74 2.10 1.43
N LYS A 46 -14.52 2.17 0.35
CA LYS A 46 -15.56 1.17 0.05
C LYS A 46 -15.00 -0.11 -0.55
N ALA A 47 -14.07 0.00 -1.50
CA ALA A 47 -13.53 -1.16 -2.21
C ALA A 47 -12.55 -1.96 -1.36
N LEU A 48 -11.68 -1.29 -0.60
CA LEU A 48 -10.60 -1.93 0.15
C LEU A 48 -10.78 -1.85 1.67
N GLY A 49 -11.81 -1.14 2.16
CA GLY A 49 -12.03 -0.97 3.59
C GLY A 49 -10.97 -0.11 4.28
N LEU A 50 -10.29 0.78 3.54
CA LEU A 50 -9.25 1.63 4.11
C LEU A 50 -9.85 2.73 4.98
N GLU A 51 -9.17 3.10 6.06
CA GLU A 51 -9.61 4.12 7.01
C GLU A 51 -8.90 5.45 6.77
N ARG A 52 -9.65 6.55 6.85
CA ARG A 52 -9.05 7.90 6.85
C ARG A 52 -8.28 8.14 8.12
N ILE A 53 -7.12 8.77 7.96
CA ILE A 53 -6.28 9.23 9.06
C ILE A 53 -6.04 10.74 8.95
N PRO A 54 -5.71 11.43 10.05
CA PRO A 54 -5.39 12.84 10.02
C PRO A 54 -4.23 13.15 9.05
N GLU A 55 -4.39 14.21 8.25
CA GLU A 55 -3.33 14.74 7.41
C GLU A 55 -2.92 16.14 7.92
N PRO A 56 -1.64 16.53 7.83
CA PRO A 56 -1.12 17.72 8.50
C PRO A 56 -1.27 19.01 7.68
N PHE A 57 -1.61 18.96 6.40
CA PHE A 57 -1.61 20.14 5.51
C PHE A 57 -2.85 21.00 5.67
N HIS A 58 -4.02 20.42 5.92
CA HIS A 58 -5.31 21.11 6.07
C HIS A 58 -5.62 22.09 4.92
N ASP A 59 -5.20 21.74 3.70
CA ASP A 59 -5.26 22.59 2.51
C ASP A 59 -6.39 22.23 1.54
N ASN A 60 -7.24 21.27 1.92
CA ASN A 60 -8.34 20.73 1.11
C ASN A 60 -7.88 20.11 -0.23
N LYS A 61 -6.64 19.62 -0.29
CA LYS A 61 -6.07 18.94 -1.46
C LYS A 61 -5.54 17.55 -1.14
N HIS A 62 -5.51 17.18 0.13
CA HIS A 62 -4.96 15.92 0.61
C HIS A 62 -6.00 15.13 1.39
N ILE A 63 -6.03 13.82 1.17
CA ILE A 63 -6.68 12.84 2.04
C ILE A 63 -5.69 11.71 2.23
N TRP A 64 -5.51 11.29 3.48
CA TRP A 64 -4.64 10.16 3.81
C TRP A 64 -5.46 8.98 4.29
N LEU A 65 -5.13 7.78 3.78
CA LEU A 65 -5.72 6.52 4.20
C LEU A 65 -4.64 5.60 4.76
N LYS A 66 -4.98 4.85 5.79
CA LYS A 66 -4.11 3.84 6.38
C LYS A 66 -4.10 2.59 5.49
N ILE A 67 -2.93 2.12 5.06
CA ILE A 67 -2.75 0.87 4.28
C ILE A 67 -1.95 -0.20 5.02
N GLY A 68 -1.40 0.12 6.18
CA GLY A 68 -0.65 -0.80 7.03
C GLY A 68 -0.40 -0.17 8.40
N GLU A 69 0.31 -0.86 9.27
CA GLU A 69 0.59 -0.35 10.61
C GLU A 69 1.38 0.97 10.57
N HIS A 70 2.33 1.06 9.64
CA HIS A 70 3.25 2.20 9.49
C HIS A 70 3.26 2.75 8.06
N SER A 71 2.23 2.46 7.25
CA SER A 71 2.18 2.89 5.87
C SER A 71 0.83 3.49 5.47
N GLN A 72 0.88 4.40 4.51
CA GLN A 72 -0.23 5.28 4.14
C GLN A 72 -0.40 5.34 2.62
N LEU A 73 -1.64 5.55 2.18
CA LEU A 73 -1.98 6.01 0.84
C LEU A 73 -2.32 7.50 0.92
N HIS A 74 -1.57 8.32 0.20
CA HIS A 74 -1.84 9.75 0.07
C HIS A 74 -2.60 9.99 -1.23
N ILE A 75 -3.79 10.54 -1.13
CA ILE A 75 -4.62 10.97 -2.26
C ILE A 75 -4.45 12.47 -2.38
N VAL A 76 -3.90 12.92 -3.50
CA VAL A 76 -3.58 14.35 -3.74
C VAL A 76 -4.37 14.84 -4.94
N GLN A 77 -5.23 15.84 -4.72
CA GLN A 77 -6.03 16.44 -5.78
C GLN A 77 -5.22 17.46 -6.58
N GLY A 78 -5.36 17.43 -7.89
CA GLY A 78 -4.73 18.39 -8.78
C GLY A 78 -4.57 17.91 -10.22
N ALA A 79 -4.80 16.63 -10.49
CA ALA A 79 -4.86 16.13 -11.86
C ALA A 79 -5.99 16.84 -12.63
N LYS A 80 -5.72 17.17 -13.89
CA LYS A 80 -6.71 17.86 -14.73
C LYS A 80 -7.56 16.87 -15.54
N GLU A 81 -7.04 15.69 -15.77
CA GLU A 81 -7.67 14.63 -16.54
C GLU A 81 -7.18 13.25 -16.05
N ILE A 82 -7.98 12.23 -16.33
CA ILE A 82 -7.61 10.85 -16.08
C ILE A 82 -6.67 10.41 -17.20
N VAL A 83 -5.50 9.91 -16.84
CA VAL A 83 -4.53 9.38 -17.80
C VAL A 83 -4.44 7.85 -17.71
N PRO A 84 -4.24 7.14 -18.82
CA PRO A 84 -4.02 5.69 -18.78
C PRO A 84 -2.75 5.34 -18.00
N HIS A 85 -2.87 4.39 -17.08
CA HIS A 85 -1.74 3.81 -16.36
C HIS A 85 -1.45 2.39 -16.88
N ASP A 86 -0.18 2.02 -16.91
CA ASP A 86 0.22 0.67 -17.28
C ASP A 86 -0.07 -0.29 -16.12
N ILE A 87 -0.69 -1.44 -16.40
CA ILE A 87 -1.02 -2.45 -15.39
C ILE A 87 0.22 -3.01 -14.67
N ASN A 88 1.41 -2.91 -15.26
CA ASN A 88 2.67 -3.25 -14.61
C ASN A 88 3.02 -2.33 -13.43
N ILE A 89 2.37 -1.17 -13.33
CA ILE A 89 2.51 -0.23 -12.23
C ILE A 89 1.21 -0.25 -11.44
N HIS A 90 1.15 -1.03 -10.38
CA HIS A 90 -0.06 -1.19 -9.59
C HIS A 90 0.23 -1.18 -8.08
N LEU A 91 -0.82 -0.87 -7.31
CA LEU A 91 -0.85 -1.10 -5.87
C LEU A 91 -1.36 -2.53 -5.64
N ALA A 92 -0.69 -3.28 -4.76
CA ALA A 92 -1.12 -4.63 -4.42
C ALA A 92 -1.60 -4.70 -2.97
N PHE A 93 -2.75 -5.36 -2.77
CA PHE A 93 -3.35 -5.64 -1.46
C PHE A 93 -3.65 -7.11 -1.32
N THR A 94 -3.52 -7.64 -0.10
CA THR A 94 -3.86 -9.02 0.18
C THR A 94 -5.23 -9.12 0.87
N VAL A 95 -5.98 -10.17 0.54
CA VAL A 95 -7.29 -10.46 1.12
C VAL A 95 -7.39 -11.94 1.51
N PRO A 96 -8.26 -12.30 2.46
CA PRO A 96 -8.44 -13.70 2.84
C PRO A 96 -8.95 -14.62 1.71
N SER A 97 -9.74 -14.07 0.77
CA SER A 97 -10.29 -14.78 -0.39
C SER A 97 -10.53 -13.84 -1.56
N VAL A 98 -9.87 -14.08 -2.67
CA VAL A 98 -10.06 -13.33 -3.91
C VAL A 98 -11.47 -13.53 -4.46
N GLU A 99 -12.05 -14.72 -4.30
CA GLU A 99 -13.42 -15.02 -4.76
C GLU A 99 -14.47 -14.20 -4.00
N GLU A 100 -14.36 -14.11 -2.67
CA GLU A 100 -15.29 -13.29 -1.88
C GLU A 100 -15.10 -11.81 -2.17
N PHE A 101 -13.86 -11.37 -2.35
CA PHE A 101 -13.56 -10.00 -2.73
C PHE A 101 -14.11 -9.66 -4.12
N SER A 102 -14.06 -10.59 -5.07
CA SER A 102 -14.67 -10.43 -6.40
C SER A 102 -16.19 -10.19 -6.32
N LYS A 103 -16.90 -10.91 -5.43
CA LYS A 103 -18.34 -10.67 -5.20
C LYS A 103 -18.61 -9.28 -4.63
N HIS A 104 -17.72 -8.80 -3.76
CA HIS A 104 -17.80 -7.44 -3.22
C HIS A 104 -17.68 -6.38 -4.35
N LEU A 105 -16.69 -6.55 -5.25
CA LEU A 105 -16.53 -5.67 -6.42
C LEU A 105 -17.75 -5.74 -7.37
N ASP A 106 -18.32 -6.94 -7.56
CA ASP A 106 -19.56 -7.10 -8.35
C ASP A 106 -20.73 -6.32 -7.72
N ALA A 107 -20.90 -6.37 -6.39
CA ALA A 107 -21.92 -5.62 -5.67
C ALA A 107 -21.74 -4.10 -5.79
N MET A 108 -20.49 -3.64 -5.93
CA MET A 108 -20.15 -2.23 -6.17
C MET A 108 -20.22 -1.82 -7.64
N ASN A 109 -20.51 -2.75 -8.57
CA ASN A 109 -20.41 -2.53 -10.02
C ASN A 109 -19.00 -2.10 -10.48
N VAL A 110 -17.94 -2.52 -9.80
CA VAL A 110 -16.56 -2.27 -10.19
C VAL A 110 -16.13 -3.34 -11.18
N LYS A 111 -15.56 -2.91 -12.32
CA LYS A 111 -15.00 -3.82 -13.31
C LYS A 111 -13.66 -4.36 -12.79
N TYR A 112 -13.48 -5.67 -12.88
CA TYR A 112 -12.24 -6.35 -12.56
C TYR A 112 -11.99 -7.51 -13.51
N GLY A 113 -10.76 -8.01 -13.53
CA GLY A 113 -10.40 -9.17 -14.35
C GLY A 113 -9.03 -9.75 -14.00
N ASN A 114 -8.65 -10.73 -14.80
CA ASN A 114 -7.28 -11.25 -14.82
C ASN A 114 -6.32 -10.20 -15.41
N TRP A 115 -5.02 -10.47 -15.42
CA TRP A 115 -4.00 -9.57 -15.96
C TRP A 115 -4.34 -9.00 -17.36
N ASN A 116 -4.84 -9.83 -18.27
CA ASN A 116 -5.16 -9.41 -19.63
C ASN A 116 -6.57 -8.79 -19.75
N GLN A 117 -7.32 -8.68 -18.66
CA GLN A 117 -8.70 -8.19 -18.63
C GLN A 117 -9.65 -8.96 -19.55
N THR A 118 -9.38 -10.25 -19.79
CA THR A 118 -10.17 -11.12 -20.68
C THR A 118 -11.18 -11.98 -19.93
N SER A 119 -11.05 -12.09 -18.62
CA SER A 119 -11.88 -12.96 -17.77
C SER A 119 -12.00 -12.38 -16.36
N LYS A 120 -13.17 -12.53 -15.74
CA LYS A 120 -13.39 -12.27 -14.31
C LYS A 120 -12.82 -13.39 -13.40
N GLN A 121 -12.41 -14.51 -13.96
CA GLN A 121 -11.79 -15.60 -13.17
C GLN A 121 -10.43 -15.14 -12.66
N PRO A 122 -10.14 -15.34 -11.37
CA PRO A 122 -8.82 -15.03 -10.85
C PRO A 122 -7.71 -15.75 -11.63
N GLN A 123 -6.64 -15.03 -11.86
CA GLN A 123 -5.41 -15.63 -12.42
C GLN A 123 -4.64 -16.30 -11.30
N VAL A 124 -4.17 -17.52 -11.54
CA VAL A 124 -3.28 -18.21 -10.61
C VAL A 124 -1.83 -17.97 -11.02
N ARG A 125 -1.02 -17.45 -10.10
CA ARG A 125 0.42 -17.27 -10.27
C ARG A 125 1.14 -18.63 -10.22
N PRO A 126 2.40 -18.73 -10.70
CA PRO A 126 3.19 -19.98 -10.63
C PRO A 126 3.39 -20.53 -9.21
N ASP A 127 3.34 -19.68 -8.19
CA ASP A 127 3.42 -20.01 -6.77
C ASP A 127 2.06 -20.41 -6.14
N GLY A 128 0.99 -20.43 -6.94
CA GLY A 128 -0.35 -20.82 -6.53
C GLY A 128 -1.24 -19.69 -6.01
N ILE A 129 -0.72 -18.46 -5.87
CA ILE A 129 -1.47 -17.29 -5.42
C ILE A 129 -2.46 -16.86 -6.49
N LYS A 130 -3.70 -16.61 -6.07
CA LYS A 130 -4.75 -16.08 -6.93
C LYS A 130 -4.73 -14.57 -6.89
N GLN A 131 -5.02 -13.93 -8.04
CA GLN A 131 -5.02 -12.49 -8.16
C GLN A 131 -6.04 -11.99 -9.17
N ILE A 132 -6.57 -10.79 -8.92
CA ILE A 132 -7.41 -10.01 -9.84
C ILE A 132 -6.92 -8.59 -9.90
N TYR A 133 -7.30 -7.88 -10.95
CA TYR A 133 -6.92 -6.49 -11.21
C TYR A 133 -8.15 -5.65 -11.50
N PHE A 134 -8.16 -4.45 -11.00
CA PHE A 134 -9.17 -3.42 -11.27
C PHE A 134 -8.56 -2.03 -11.20
N GLN A 135 -9.32 -1.00 -11.54
CA GLN A 135 -8.83 0.37 -11.51
C GLN A 135 -9.64 1.21 -10.53
N ASP A 136 -8.96 2.17 -9.92
CA ASP A 136 -9.58 3.25 -9.19
C ASP A 136 -10.25 4.27 -10.14
N PRO A 137 -10.96 5.31 -9.64
CA PRO A 137 -11.60 6.32 -10.46
C PRO A 137 -10.69 7.13 -11.37
N ASP A 138 -9.37 7.17 -11.09
CA ASP A 138 -8.38 7.91 -11.85
C ASP A 138 -7.52 7.00 -12.73
N GLY A 139 -7.86 5.70 -12.80
CA GLY A 139 -7.22 4.73 -13.66
C GLY A 139 -5.98 4.06 -13.09
N TYR A 140 -5.65 4.28 -11.82
CA TYR A 140 -4.56 3.55 -11.15
C TYR A 140 -4.95 2.08 -10.99
N TRP A 141 -4.03 1.20 -11.38
CA TRP A 141 -4.25 -0.23 -11.24
C TRP A 141 -4.07 -0.70 -9.81
N ILE A 142 -4.93 -1.61 -9.41
CA ILE A 142 -4.93 -2.27 -8.12
C ILE A 142 -4.97 -3.78 -8.37
N GLU A 143 -4.00 -4.47 -7.80
CA GLU A 143 -4.02 -5.92 -7.66
C GLU A 143 -4.59 -6.29 -6.29
N VAL A 144 -5.45 -7.30 -6.27
CA VAL A 144 -5.83 -7.98 -5.03
C VAL A 144 -5.49 -9.45 -5.16
N ASN A 145 -4.81 -9.99 -4.15
CA ASN A 145 -4.35 -11.36 -4.11
C ASN A 145 -4.60 -12.03 -2.74
N ASP A 146 -4.44 -13.36 -2.66
CA ASP A 146 -4.62 -14.16 -1.44
C ASP A 146 -3.29 -14.61 -0.82
N ASP A 147 -2.20 -13.87 -1.09
CA ASP A 147 -0.88 -14.12 -0.50
C ASP A 147 -0.92 -14.03 1.02
N LYS A 148 -0.09 -14.84 1.67
CA LYS A 148 0.02 -14.89 3.14
C LYS A 148 1.46 -14.59 3.52
N PHE A 149 1.71 -13.34 3.91
CA PHE A 149 3.01 -12.94 4.45
C PHE A 149 3.20 -13.43 5.88
#